data_c0be9768dcee165b9ce41e6c46281821
#
_entry.id   c0be9768dcee165b9ce41e6c46281821
#
_cell.length_a   1.000
_cell.length_b   1.000
_cell.length_c   1.000
_cell.angle_alpha   90.00
_cell.angle_beta   90.00
_cell.angle_gamma   90.00
#
_symmetry.space_group_name_H-M   'P 1'
#
loop_
_entity.id
_entity.type
_entity.pdbx_description
1 polymer ?
#
loop_
_entity_poly.entity_id
_entity_poly.type
_entity_poly.pdbx_seq_one_letter_code
_entity_poly.pdbx_strand_id
1 'polypeptide(L)'
;NVSMMFSFQNLLKAYYQCRKGKRKTTSAAKFEINFESELLKLEKELISRNYQPGHSICFAITDPKLREVWAADFRDRVVHHLLVSYLEPIWEKMFVFHSYACRQTKGAHKAIRCLKKIIAPDLFFLQADIQSFFVTIDKSALFSLIKKHVNNPEIFWLAEKIIFHDPTTNYIPR
;
A
#
# COMPACT_ATOMS: atom_id res chain seq x y z
N ASN A 1 -23.82 2.98 6.05
CA ASN A 1 -23.76 4.04 5.03
C ASN A 1 -22.58 3.81 4.09
N VAL A 2 -22.86 3.18 2.95
CA VAL A 2 -21.91 2.79 1.89
C VAL A 2 -21.10 3.99 1.35
N SER A 3 -21.70 5.20 1.32
CA SER A 3 -21.05 6.38 0.75
C SER A 3 -19.95 7.00 1.63
N MET A 4 -19.83 6.61 2.89
CA MET A 4 -18.93 7.30 3.83
C MET A 4 -17.45 6.89 3.65
N MET A 5 -17.15 5.64 3.25
CA MET A 5 -15.77 5.19 3.02
C MET A 5 -15.12 5.94 1.86
N PHE A 6 -15.84 6.08 0.75
CA PHE A 6 -15.34 6.69 -0.48
C PHE A 6 -15.56 8.19 -0.57
N SER A 7 -15.93 8.86 0.53
CA SER A 7 -16.17 10.30 0.54
C SER A 7 -14.94 11.11 0.13
N PHE A 8 -15.17 12.25 -0.48
CA PHE A 8 -14.14 13.23 -0.82
C PHE A 8 -13.19 13.53 0.35
N GLN A 9 -13.73 13.66 1.58
CA GLN A 9 -12.93 13.95 2.76
C GLN A 9 -11.92 12.82 3.08
N ASN A 10 -12.31 11.56 2.92
CA ASN A 10 -11.42 10.42 3.16
C ASN A 10 -10.39 10.28 2.03
N LEU A 11 -10.79 10.53 0.80
CA LEU A 11 -9.87 10.61 -0.34
C LEU A 11 -8.86 11.75 -0.19
N LEU A 12 -9.30 12.90 0.30
CA LEU A 12 -8.43 14.04 0.59
C LEU A 12 -7.38 13.70 1.66
N LYS A 13 -7.78 13.01 2.74
CA LYS A 13 -6.84 12.51 3.75
C LYS A 13 -5.84 11.53 3.15
N ALA A 14 -6.31 10.57 2.34
CA ALA A 14 -5.47 9.61 1.65
C ALA A 14 -4.50 10.28 0.67
N TYR A 15 -4.94 11.29 -0.06
CA TYR A 15 -4.11 12.13 -0.93
C TYR A 15 -2.96 12.79 -0.14
N TYR A 16 -3.26 13.45 0.97
CA TYR A 16 -2.22 14.09 1.78
C TYR A 16 -1.22 13.08 2.35
N GLN A 17 -1.65 11.88 2.73
CA GLN A 17 -0.74 10.81 3.15
C GLN A 17 0.13 10.30 1.98
N CYS A 18 -0.48 10.05 0.82
CA CYS A 18 0.22 9.63 -0.39
C CYS A 18 1.27 10.66 -0.85
N ARG A 19 0.96 11.94 -0.72
CA ARG A 19 1.79 13.08 -1.15
C ARG A 19 3.07 13.24 -0.33
N LYS A 20 3.11 12.77 0.93
CA LYS A 20 4.30 12.89 1.79
C LYS A 20 5.52 12.29 1.13
N GLY A 21 6.58 13.10 0.94
CA GLY A 21 7.85 12.69 0.31
C GLY A 21 7.79 12.40 -1.20
N LYS A 22 6.67 12.62 -1.87
CA LYS A 22 6.45 12.27 -3.29
C LYS A 22 6.23 13.47 -4.22
N ARG A 23 6.28 14.69 -3.73
CA ARG A 23 5.99 15.93 -4.48
C ARG A 23 6.86 16.14 -5.73
N LYS A 24 8.07 15.55 -5.77
CA LYS A 24 9.02 15.72 -6.87
C LYS A 24 8.77 14.75 -8.05
N THR A 25 7.79 13.86 -7.96
CA THR A 25 7.51 12.92 -9.05
C THR A 25 6.56 13.56 -10.06
N THR A 26 6.81 13.33 -11.36
CA THR A 26 5.99 13.88 -12.45
C THR A 26 4.51 13.51 -12.33
N SER A 27 4.21 12.26 -11.94
CA SER A 27 2.86 11.75 -11.75
C SER A 27 2.14 12.48 -10.60
N ALA A 28 2.84 12.72 -9.47
CA ALA A 28 2.27 13.49 -8.36
C ALA A 28 2.02 14.95 -8.75
N ALA A 29 2.96 15.59 -9.47
CA ALA A 29 2.82 16.97 -9.90
C ALA A 29 1.63 17.15 -10.88
N LYS A 30 1.47 16.23 -11.84
CA LYS A 30 0.32 16.24 -12.76
C LYS A 30 -1.02 16.14 -12.02
N PHE A 31 -1.09 15.23 -11.05
CA PHE A 31 -2.31 15.06 -10.23
C PHE A 31 -2.57 16.30 -9.37
N GLU A 32 -1.53 16.94 -8.83
CA GLU A 32 -1.62 18.08 -7.93
C GLU A 32 -2.19 19.34 -8.60
N ILE A 33 -2.00 19.51 -9.91
CA ILE A 33 -2.54 20.66 -10.67
C ILE A 33 -4.07 20.73 -10.56
N ASN A 34 -4.75 19.58 -10.63
CA ASN A 34 -6.21 19.47 -10.61
C ASN A 34 -6.72 18.51 -9.55
N PHE A 35 -6.04 18.41 -8.39
CA PHE A 35 -6.29 17.37 -7.41
C PHE A 35 -7.73 17.30 -6.91
N GLU A 36 -8.41 18.45 -6.76
CA GLU A 36 -9.81 18.47 -6.31
C GLU A 36 -10.73 17.80 -7.32
N SER A 37 -10.59 18.14 -8.60
CA SER A 37 -11.40 17.52 -9.66
C SER A 37 -11.06 16.03 -9.84
N GLU A 38 -9.79 15.65 -9.69
CA GLU A 38 -9.38 14.25 -9.74
C GLU A 38 -9.91 13.44 -8.55
N LEU A 39 -9.94 14.02 -7.34
CA LEU A 39 -10.54 13.37 -6.18
C LEU A 39 -12.07 13.23 -6.32
N LEU A 40 -12.75 14.23 -6.89
CA LEU A 40 -14.19 14.13 -7.17
C LEU A 40 -14.51 13.07 -8.22
N LYS A 41 -13.67 12.91 -9.24
CA LYS A 41 -13.78 11.82 -10.21
C LYS A 41 -13.61 10.46 -9.53
N LEU A 42 -12.56 10.32 -8.70
CA LEU A 42 -12.30 9.11 -7.94
C LEU A 42 -13.47 8.76 -7.02
N GLU A 43 -14.04 9.74 -6.31
CA GLU A 43 -15.22 9.53 -5.48
C GLU A 43 -16.38 8.94 -6.28
N LYS A 44 -16.70 9.55 -7.43
CA LYS A 44 -17.77 9.05 -8.31
C LYS A 44 -17.51 7.63 -8.81
N GLU A 45 -16.29 7.34 -9.26
CA GLU A 45 -15.90 6.02 -9.76
C GLU A 45 -15.96 4.94 -8.66
N LEU A 46 -15.54 5.27 -7.43
CA LEU A 46 -15.56 4.36 -6.30
C LEU A 46 -16.98 4.10 -5.82
N ILE A 47 -17.81 5.13 -5.70
CA ILE A 47 -19.24 5.00 -5.30
C ILE A 47 -20.01 4.20 -6.34
N SER A 48 -19.81 4.46 -7.63
CA SER A 48 -20.48 3.73 -8.72
C SER A 48 -19.87 2.36 -9.01
N ARG A 49 -18.80 1.97 -8.30
CA ARG A 49 -18.01 0.73 -8.51
C ARG A 49 -17.43 0.60 -9.93
N ASN A 50 -17.25 1.71 -10.62
CA ASN A 50 -16.63 1.77 -11.95
C ASN A 50 -15.10 2.00 -11.90
N TYR A 51 -14.54 2.16 -10.69
CA TYR A 51 -13.09 2.32 -10.54
C TYR A 51 -12.34 1.14 -11.15
N GLN A 52 -11.35 1.47 -11.99
CA GLN A 52 -10.36 0.54 -12.53
C GLN A 52 -8.97 1.12 -12.26
N PRO A 53 -8.01 0.30 -11.81
CA PRO A 53 -6.61 0.71 -11.74
C PRO A 53 -6.11 1.15 -13.12
N GLY A 54 -5.36 2.23 -13.16
CA GLY A 54 -4.78 2.78 -14.37
C GLY A 54 -3.47 2.07 -14.77
N HIS A 55 -2.64 2.79 -15.53
CA HIS A 55 -1.36 2.24 -15.96
C HIS A 55 -0.33 2.22 -14.83
N SER A 56 0.56 1.26 -14.88
CA SER A 56 1.73 1.17 -14.02
C SER A 56 2.96 1.77 -14.73
N ILE A 57 3.93 2.24 -13.95
CA ILE A 57 5.25 2.64 -14.46
C ILE A 57 6.23 1.53 -14.11
N CYS A 58 6.84 0.93 -15.13
CA CYS A 58 7.86 -0.10 -14.95
C CYS A 58 9.26 0.53 -15.09
N PHE A 59 10.13 0.28 -14.11
CA PHE A 59 11.53 0.68 -14.16
C PHE A 59 12.42 -0.31 -13.42
N ALA A 60 13.70 -0.36 -13.80
CA ALA A 60 14.67 -1.24 -13.17
C ALA A 60 15.50 -0.47 -12.13
N ILE A 61 15.72 -1.08 -10.98
CA ILE A 61 16.69 -0.65 -9.96
C ILE A 61 17.86 -1.63 -10.01
N THR A 62 19.08 -1.11 -10.13
CA THR A 62 20.29 -1.94 -10.27
C THR A 62 21.07 -2.12 -8.98
N ASP A 63 20.92 -1.21 -8.02
CA ASP A 63 21.65 -1.24 -6.75
C ASP A 63 20.72 -1.58 -5.58
N PRO A 64 21.07 -2.50 -4.67
CA PRO A 64 22.21 -3.42 -4.66
C PRO A 64 22.05 -4.65 -5.56
N LYS A 65 20.87 -4.89 -6.12
CA LYS A 65 20.56 -5.98 -7.05
C LYS A 65 19.56 -5.51 -8.08
N LEU A 66 19.68 -6.03 -9.30
CA LEU A 66 18.68 -5.77 -10.34
C LEU A 66 17.30 -6.19 -9.88
N ARG A 67 16.37 -5.24 -9.89
CA ARG A 67 14.96 -5.45 -9.55
C ARG A 67 14.09 -4.68 -10.51
N GLU A 68 13.09 -5.33 -11.02
CA GLU A 68 12.01 -4.71 -11.76
C GLU A 68 10.96 -4.16 -10.79
N VAL A 69 10.60 -2.90 -10.90
CA VAL A 69 9.64 -2.22 -10.03
C VAL A 69 8.45 -1.75 -10.84
N TRP A 70 7.28 -2.18 -10.44
CA TRP A 70 6.00 -1.83 -11.00
C TRP A 70 5.30 -0.84 -10.08
N ALA A 71 5.37 0.44 -10.40
CA ALA A 71 4.78 1.49 -9.58
C ALA A 71 3.42 1.90 -10.14
N ALA A 72 2.38 1.79 -9.34
CA ALA A 72 1.07 2.32 -9.67
C ALA A 72 1.13 3.85 -9.88
N ASP A 73 0.28 4.39 -10.75
CA ASP A 73 0.15 5.83 -10.92
C ASP A 73 -0.27 6.53 -9.62
N PHE A 74 -0.01 7.83 -9.53
CA PHE A 74 -0.27 8.58 -8.30
C PHE A 74 -1.75 8.53 -7.89
N ARG A 75 -2.65 8.57 -8.87
CA ARG A 75 -4.10 8.43 -8.68
C ARG A 75 -4.46 7.13 -7.95
N ASP A 76 -3.92 6.02 -8.41
CA ASP A 76 -4.20 4.71 -7.82
C ASP A 76 -3.54 4.54 -6.46
N ARG A 77 -2.37 5.14 -6.26
CA ARG A 77 -1.73 5.17 -4.93
C ARG A 77 -2.58 5.93 -3.89
N VAL A 78 -3.33 6.96 -4.28
CA VAL A 78 -4.31 7.59 -3.38
C VAL A 78 -5.37 6.58 -2.95
N VAL A 79 -5.88 5.77 -3.88
CA VAL A 79 -6.85 4.71 -3.57
C VAL A 79 -6.24 3.61 -2.70
N HIS A 80 -4.98 3.24 -2.95
CA HIS A 80 -4.24 2.31 -2.09
C HIS A 80 -4.11 2.84 -0.65
N HIS A 81 -3.76 4.13 -0.49
CA HIS A 81 -3.70 4.76 0.82
C HIS A 81 -5.07 4.80 1.51
N LEU A 82 -6.15 5.02 0.76
CA LEU A 82 -7.50 4.95 1.29
C LEU A 82 -7.80 3.54 1.83
N LEU A 83 -7.57 2.48 1.04
CA LEU A 83 -7.78 1.11 1.50
C LEU A 83 -6.95 0.78 2.73
N VAL A 84 -5.66 1.09 2.70
CA VAL A 84 -4.73 0.83 3.82
C VAL A 84 -5.17 1.55 5.08
N SER A 85 -5.69 2.78 5.00
CA SER A 85 -6.17 3.53 6.17
C SER A 85 -7.30 2.83 6.95
N TYR A 86 -8.08 1.97 6.29
CA TYR A 86 -9.11 1.14 6.91
C TYR A 86 -8.58 -0.21 7.43
N LEU A 87 -7.58 -0.77 6.75
CA LEU A 87 -7.00 -2.06 7.12
C LEU A 87 -5.97 -1.93 8.25
N GLU A 88 -5.16 -0.87 8.24
CA GLU A 88 -4.06 -0.67 9.19
C GLU A 88 -4.49 -0.76 10.66
N PRO A 89 -5.59 -0.12 11.12
CA PRO A 89 -6.02 -0.22 12.50
C PRO A 89 -6.41 -1.63 12.95
N ILE A 90 -6.84 -2.47 12.00
CA ILE A 90 -7.19 -3.88 12.25
C ILE A 90 -5.91 -4.69 12.42
N TRP A 91 -4.97 -4.56 11.48
CA TRP A 91 -3.71 -5.28 11.49
C TRP A 91 -2.79 -4.87 12.64
N GLU A 92 -2.78 -3.59 13.03
CA GLU A 92 -1.98 -3.10 14.17
C GLU A 92 -2.30 -3.84 15.47
N LYS A 93 -3.54 -4.25 15.67
CA LYS A 93 -3.97 -5.04 16.84
C LYS A 93 -3.51 -6.50 16.77
N MET A 94 -3.23 -7.01 15.59
CA MET A 94 -2.91 -8.42 15.34
C MET A 94 -1.41 -8.67 15.20
N PHE A 95 -0.65 -7.67 14.79
CA PHE A 95 0.78 -7.82 14.58
C PHE A 95 1.52 -8.18 15.88
N VAL A 96 2.43 -9.14 15.78
CA VAL A 96 3.31 -9.47 16.89
C VAL A 96 4.11 -8.26 17.35
N PHE A 97 4.41 -8.21 18.65
CA PHE A 97 5.07 -7.05 19.26
C PHE A 97 6.38 -6.67 18.56
N HIS A 98 7.19 -7.64 18.17
CA HIS A 98 8.50 -7.43 17.52
C HIS A 98 8.45 -7.25 16.00
N SER A 99 7.29 -7.00 15.41
CA SER A 99 7.17 -6.52 14.04
C SER A 99 7.45 -5.02 13.98
N TYR A 100 8.37 -4.57 13.11
CA TYR A 100 8.84 -3.17 13.10
C TYR A 100 8.70 -2.47 11.75
N ALA A 101 8.57 -3.20 10.65
CA ALA A 101 8.48 -2.62 9.31
C ALA A 101 7.13 -1.94 9.06
N CYS A 102 7.17 -0.73 8.52
CA CYS A 102 5.99 0.05 8.09
C CYS A 102 4.91 0.25 9.16
N ARG A 103 5.26 0.19 10.45
CA ARG A 103 4.31 0.39 11.55
C ARG A 103 4.52 1.73 12.24
N GLN A 104 3.42 2.34 12.70
CA GLN A 104 3.46 3.58 13.47
C GLN A 104 4.27 3.41 14.76
N THR A 105 5.07 4.40 15.11
CA THR A 105 5.93 4.41 16.31
C THR A 105 6.95 3.26 16.40
N LYS A 106 7.11 2.44 15.37
CA LYS A 106 8.09 1.35 15.26
C LYS A 106 9.31 1.79 14.41
N GLY A 107 9.68 1.05 13.40
CA GLY A 107 10.78 1.35 12.47
C GLY A 107 12.12 0.76 12.87
N ALA A 108 13.11 0.87 11.97
CA ALA A 108 14.43 0.25 12.09
C ALA A 108 15.19 0.66 13.37
N HIS A 109 15.16 1.94 13.75
CA HIS A 109 15.83 2.42 14.96
C HIS A 109 15.28 1.80 16.24
N LYS A 110 13.97 1.58 16.31
CA LYS A 110 13.37 0.91 17.47
C LYS A 110 13.69 -0.58 17.48
N ALA A 111 13.70 -1.23 16.30
CA ALA A 111 14.15 -2.61 16.17
C ALA A 111 15.57 -2.80 16.69
N ILE A 112 16.51 -1.97 16.25
CA ILE A 112 17.91 -2.02 16.69
C ILE A 112 18.04 -1.78 18.20
N ARG A 113 17.32 -0.80 18.75
CA ARG A 113 17.34 -0.55 20.20
C ARG A 113 16.79 -1.73 21.01
N CYS A 114 15.76 -2.39 20.48
CA CYS A 114 15.19 -3.57 21.12
C CYS A 114 16.14 -4.76 21.02
N LEU A 115 16.73 -4.98 19.87
CA LEU A 115 17.70 -6.04 19.62
C LEU A 115 18.94 -5.90 20.54
N LYS A 116 19.48 -4.68 20.70
CA LYS A 116 20.62 -4.40 21.61
C LYS A 116 20.37 -4.81 23.06
N LYS A 117 19.12 -4.88 23.51
CA LYS A 117 18.76 -5.32 24.87
C LYS A 117 18.71 -6.84 25.02
N ILE A 118 18.60 -7.54 23.91
CA ILE A 118 18.43 -9.01 23.88
C ILE A 118 19.77 -9.71 23.58
N ILE A 119 20.60 -9.09 22.74
CA ILE A 119 21.90 -9.67 22.34
C ILE A 119 22.83 -9.78 23.55
N ALA A 120 23.36 -10.98 23.75
CA ALA A 120 24.45 -11.31 24.67
C ALA A 120 25.58 -12.00 23.90
N PRO A 121 26.85 -12.01 24.44
CA PRO A 121 28.01 -12.53 23.71
C PRO A 121 27.90 -13.97 23.23
N ASP A 122 27.19 -14.82 23.96
CA ASP A 122 27.13 -16.27 23.72
C ASP A 122 25.81 -16.71 23.05
N LEU A 123 25.10 -15.78 22.38
CA LEU A 123 23.85 -16.12 21.69
C LEU A 123 24.06 -16.39 20.20
N PHE A 124 23.43 -17.45 19.72
CA PHE A 124 23.28 -17.70 18.30
C PHE A 124 22.10 -16.90 17.76
N PHE A 125 22.18 -16.47 16.48
CA PHE A 125 21.07 -15.85 15.80
C PHE A 125 20.77 -16.57 14.47
N LEU A 126 19.52 -16.61 14.11
CA LEU A 126 19.06 -17.07 12.79
C LEU A 126 18.57 -15.83 12.01
N GLN A 127 19.14 -15.63 10.81
CA GLN A 127 18.64 -14.67 9.85
C GLN A 127 17.92 -15.43 8.73
N ALA A 128 16.65 -15.10 8.51
CA ALA A 128 15.85 -15.67 7.44
C ALA A 128 15.18 -14.55 6.62
N ASP A 129 15.00 -14.77 5.34
CA ASP A 129 14.34 -13.86 4.41
C ASP A 129 13.42 -14.63 3.46
N ILE A 130 12.34 -14.02 3.02
CA ILE A 130 11.42 -14.60 2.04
C ILE A 130 11.86 -14.15 0.66
N GLN A 131 12.31 -15.09 -0.16
CA GLN A 131 12.74 -14.80 -1.52
C GLN A 131 11.59 -14.26 -2.36
N SER A 132 11.84 -13.12 -3.02
CA SER A 132 10.90 -12.53 -3.99
C SER A 132 9.47 -12.31 -3.45
N PHE A 133 9.32 -11.98 -2.16
CA PHE A 133 8.04 -11.90 -1.45
C PHE A 133 6.92 -11.24 -2.26
N PHE A 134 7.16 -10.07 -2.86
CA PHE A 134 6.12 -9.34 -3.60
C PHE A 134 5.67 -10.00 -4.90
N VAL A 135 6.51 -10.86 -5.48
CA VAL A 135 6.20 -11.58 -6.73
C VAL A 135 5.54 -12.93 -6.42
N THR A 136 5.91 -13.54 -5.31
CA THR A 136 5.51 -14.93 -4.96
C THR A 136 4.31 -14.98 -4.01
N ILE A 137 3.84 -13.81 -3.51
CA ILE A 137 2.69 -13.78 -2.60
C ILE A 137 1.44 -14.37 -3.25
N ASP A 138 0.81 -15.33 -2.57
CA ASP A 138 -0.48 -15.85 -2.98
C ASP A 138 -1.58 -14.79 -2.75
N LYS A 139 -2.05 -14.20 -3.86
CA LYS A 139 -3.09 -13.18 -3.85
C LYS A 139 -4.41 -13.69 -3.26
N SER A 140 -4.74 -14.97 -3.48
CA SER A 140 -5.97 -15.59 -2.98
C SER A 140 -5.89 -15.79 -1.47
N ALA A 141 -4.74 -16.25 -0.95
CA ALA A 141 -4.49 -16.35 0.48
C ALA A 141 -4.56 -14.97 1.17
N LEU A 142 -3.92 -13.94 0.57
CA LEU A 142 -3.98 -12.57 1.09
C LEU A 142 -5.42 -12.06 1.15
N PHE A 143 -6.19 -12.25 0.09
CA PHE A 143 -7.59 -11.81 0.04
C PHE A 143 -8.48 -12.56 1.05
N SER A 144 -8.22 -13.86 1.23
CA SER A 144 -8.91 -14.67 2.24
C SER A 144 -8.62 -14.20 3.67
N LEU A 145 -7.38 -13.78 3.95
CA LEU A 145 -7.03 -13.18 5.24
C LEU A 145 -7.77 -11.86 5.48
N ILE A 146 -7.93 -11.02 4.46
CA ILE A 146 -8.72 -9.79 4.58
C ILE A 146 -10.18 -10.15 4.91
N LYS A 147 -10.79 -11.07 4.18
CA LYS A 147 -12.17 -11.52 4.42
C LYS A 147 -12.39 -12.09 5.82
N LYS A 148 -11.38 -12.77 6.38
CA LYS A 148 -11.46 -13.35 7.73
C LYS A 148 -11.54 -12.30 8.83
N HIS A 149 -10.91 -11.14 8.65
CA HIS A 149 -10.72 -10.15 9.71
C HIS A 149 -11.50 -8.84 9.50
N VAL A 150 -12.05 -8.66 8.32
CA VAL A 150 -12.84 -7.48 7.94
C VAL A 150 -14.24 -7.95 7.58
N ASN A 151 -15.25 -7.21 8.02
CA ASN A 151 -16.63 -7.45 7.63
C ASN A 151 -17.22 -6.17 7.01
N ASN A 152 -16.70 -5.83 5.81
CA ASN A 152 -17.16 -4.65 5.08
C ASN A 152 -17.10 -4.92 3.57
N PRO A 153 -18.24 -4.95 2.86
CA PRO A 153 -18.31 -5.26 1.44
C PRO A 153 -17.58 -4.24 0.55
N GLU A 154 -17.46 -2.98 0.97
CA GLU A 154 -16.75 -1.95 0.23
C GLU A 154 -15.23 -2.20 0.26
N ILE A 155 -14.71 -2.59 1.43
CA ILE A 155 -13.31 -2.97 1.58
C ILE A 155 -13.02 -4.22 0.75
N PHE A 156 -13.91 -5.21 0.74
CA PHE A 156 -13.73 -6.42 -0.07
C PHE A 156 -13.65 -6.11 -1.55
N TRP A 157 -14.62 -5.37 -2.06
CA TRP A 157 -14.64 -4.98 -3.46
C TRP A 157 -13.38 -4.22 -3.87
N LEU A 158 -12.96 -3.23 -3.08
CA LEU A 158 -11.78 -2.43 -3.38
C LEU A 158 -10.48 -3.24 -3.26
N ALA A 159 -10.37 -4.08 -2.23
CA ALA A 159 -9.22 -4.96 -2.04
C ALA A 159 -9.09 -5.97 -3.19
N GLU A 160 -10.19 -6.55 -3.65
CA GLU A 160 -10.22 -7.45 -4.81
C GLU A 160 -9.70 -6.75 -6.06
N LYS A 161 -10.20 -5.55 -6.36
CA LYS A 161 -9.76 -4.75 -7.52
C LYS A 161 -8.26 -4.45 -7.49
N ILE A 162 -7.70 -4.16 -6.32
CA ILE A 162 -6.27 -3.82 -6.17
C ILE A 162 -5.39 -5.07 -6.17
N ILE A 163 -5.75 -6.11 -5.41
CA ILE A 163 -4.92 -7.31 -5.24
C ILE A 163 -4.82 -8.12 -6.53
N PHE A 164 -5.93 -8.28 -7.24
CA PHE A 164 -5.96 -9.08 -8.47
C PHE A 164 -5.63 -8.28 -9.73
N HIS A 165 -5.40 -6.97 -9.60
CA HIS A 165 -4.88 -6.18 -10.72
C HIS A 165 -3.50 -6.72 -11.15
N ASP A 166 -3.33 -6.88 -12.47
CA ASP A 166 -2.05 -7.23 -13.07
C ASP A 166 -1.40 -5.95 -13.63
N PRO A 167 -0.32 -5.46 -13.02
CA PRO A 167 0.35 -4.23 -13.46
C PRO A 167 1.04 -4.39 -14.82
N THR A 168 1.21 -5.62 -15.32
CA THR A 168 1.89 -5.89 -16.59
C THR A 168 1.00 -5.72 -17.81
N THR A 169 -0.31 -5.70 -17.61
CA THR A 169 -1.28 -5.58 -18.72
C THR A 169 -1.36 -4.16 -19.30
N ASN A 170 -1.04 -3.15 -18.50
CA ASN A 170 -1.07 -1.75 -18.92
C ASN A 170 0.04 -0.97 -18.20
N TYR A 171 1.17 -0.73 -18.88
CA TYR A 171 2.30 -0.04 -18.28
C TYR A 171 3.06 0.87 -19.25
N ILE A 172 3.82 1.80 -18.67
CA ILE A 172 4.74 2.70 -19.37
C ILE A 172 6.15 2.33 -18.93
N PRO A 173 7.03 1.86 -19.82
CA PRO A 173 8.44 1.65 -19.53
C PRO A 173 9.16 2.98 -19.30
N ARG A 174 10.14 2.99 -18.37
CA ARG A 174 10.91 4.18 -18.02
C ARG A 174 12.42 3.88 -17.93
#